data_40901f60691ce023d48afc92371e8394
#
_entry.id   40901f60691ce023d48afc92371e8394
#
_cell.length_a   1.000
_cell.length_b   1.000
_cell.length_c   1.000
_cell.angle_alpha   90.00
_cell.angle_beta   90.00
_cell.angle_gamma   90.00
#
_symmetry.space_group_name_H-M   'P 1'
#
loop_
_entity.id
_entity.type
_entity.pdbx_description
1 polymer ?
#
loop_
_entity_poly.entity_id
_entity_poly.type
_entity_poly.pdbx_seq_one_letter_code
_entity_poly.pdbx_strand_id
1 'polypeptide(L)'
;MSSSHLAMLPAELAARSLSRQEVVMRHDDALAALEHLERAGLRVESWEGWVRLADGTRTKSLLHQGTFALPLDAAASVATAREMIGHAQRRWDRSPEYAAGELYFKITVV
;
A
#
# COMPACT_ATOMS: atom_id res chain seq x y z
N MET A 1 -0.90 0.73 22.68
CA MET A 1 0.13 1.18 21.73
C MET A 1 0.05 0.32 20.47
N SER A 2 -0.20 0.93 19.35
CA SER A 2 -0.26 0.17 18.12
C SER A 2 1.15 -0.20 17.67
N SER A 3 1.38 -1.46 17.39
CA SER A 3 2.63 -1.89 16.79
C SER A 3 2.66 -1.46 15.35
N SER A 4 3.77 -0.88 14.93
CA SER A 4 3.95 -0.55 13.52
C SER A 4 4.36 -1.80 12.76
N HIS A 5 3.62 -2.15 11.71
CA HIS A 5 3.99 -3.25 10.84
C HIS A 5 5.25 -2.95 10.03
N LEU A 6 5.69 -1.69 10.02
CA LEU A 6 6.97 -1.32 9.41
C LEU A 6 8.14 -2.05 10.07
N ALA A 7 8.02 -2.36 11.36
CA ALA A 7 9.07 -3.09 12.06
C ALA A 7 9.29 -4.51 11.52
N MET A 8 8.33 -5.04 10.79
CA MET A 8 8.42 -6.37 10.17
C MET A 8 9.11 -6.34 8.81
N LEU A 9 9.42 -5.16 8.32
CA LEU A 9 10.07 -4.98 7.03
C LEU A 9 11.57 -4.73 7.21
N PRO A 10 12.40 -5.05 6.21
CA PRO A 10 13.79 -4.63 6.23
C PRO A 10 13.88 -3.12 6.40
N ALA A 11 14.89 -2.67 7.15
CA ALA A 11 15.03 -1.25 7.48
C ALA A 11 15.06 -0.35 6.25
N GLU A 12 15.72 -0.79 5.19
CA GLU A 12 15.80 -0.02 3.94
C GLU A 12 14.43 0.17 3.29
N LEU A 13 13.60 -0.87 3.33
CA LEU A 13 12.26 -0.82 2.78
C LEU A 13 11.35 0.05 3.66
N ALA A 14 11.40 -0.15 4.97
CA ALA A 14 10.62 0.63 5.93
C ALA A 14 10.91 2.12 5.81
N ALA A 15 12.15 2.49 5.53
CA ALA A 15 12.56 3.88 5.38
C ALA A 15 11.89 4.58 4.19
N ARG A 16 11.39 3.81 3.22
CA ARG A 16 10.71 4.36 2.05
C ARG A 16 9.22 4.61 2.27
N SER A 17 8.70 4.23 3.43
CA SER A 17 7.31 4.51 3.73
C SER A 17 7.10 6.01 3.95
N LEU A 18 6.03 6.53 3.37
CA LEU A 18 5.66 7.92 3.54
C LEU A 18 5.24 8.22 4.98
N SER A 19 4.66 7.23 5.66
CA SER A 19 4.31 7.29 7.07
C SER A 19 5.38 6.58 7.90
N ARG A 20 5.63 7.09 9.10
CA ARG A 20 6.52 6.42 10.07
C ARG A 20 5.81 5.35 10.87
N GLN A 21 4.48 5.31 10.80
CA GLN A 21 3.67 4.40 11.59
C GLN A 21 2.94 3.36 10.77
N GLU A 22 2.80 3.59 9.46
CA GLU A 22 2.03 2.74 8.59
C GLU A 22 2.79 2.44 7.30
N VAL A 23 2.41 1.37 6.62
CA VAL A 23 3.00 1.02 5.34
C VAL A 23 2.31 1.84 4.26
N VAL A 24 2.98 2.90 3.81
CA VAL A 24 2.47 3.80 2.75
C VAL A 24 3.60 3.97 1.73
N MET A 25 3.55 3.23 0.64
CA MET A 25 4.68 3.09 -0.28
C MET A 25 4.28 3.21 -1.74
N ARG A 26 5.24 3.56 -2.58
CA ARG A 26 5.11 3.50 -4.03
C ARG A 26 4.88 2.05 -4.45
N HIS A 27 4.39 1.85 -5.66
CA HIS A 27 3.98 0.55 -6.18
C HIS A 27 5.01 -0.56 -5.95
N ASP A 28 6.25 -0.38 -6.41
CA ASP A 28 7.25 -1.45 -6.31
C ASP A 28 7.60 -1.79 -4.86
N ASP A 29 7.72 -0.76 -4.03
CA ASP A 29 8.00 -0.96 -2.61
C ASP A 29 6.81 -1.60 -1.89
N ALA A 30 5.59 -1.24 -2.29
CA ALA A 30 4.38 -1.84 -1.73
C ALA A 30 4.32 -3.34 -2.03
N LEU A 31 4.66 -3.75 -3.25
CA LEU A 31 4.71 -5.17 -3.62
C LEU A 31 5.77 -5.92 -2.81
N ALA A 32 6.93 -5.30 -2.60
CA ALA A 32 7.98 -5.90 -1.78
C ALA A 32 7.53 -6.02 -0.32
N ALA A 33 6.84 -5.00 0.19
CA ALA A 33 6.31 -5.04 1.56
C ALA A 33 5.30 -6.16 1.72
N LEU A 34 4.42 -6.39 0.73
CA LEU A 34 3.44 -7.46 0.77
C LEU A 34 4.11 -8.84 0.93
N GLU A 35 5.22 -9.08 0.25
CA GLU A 35 5.95 -10.34 0.39
C GLU A 35 6.43 -10.57 1.83
N HIS A 36 7.00 -9.54 2.44
CA HIS A 36 7.48 -9.64 3.81
C HIS A 36 6.35 -9.83 4.80
N LEU A 37 5.23 -9.13 4.60
CA LEU A 37 4.07 -9.26 5.47
C LEU A 37 3.45 -10.66 5.37
N GLU A 38 3.40 -11.22 4.17
CA GLU A 38 2.92 -12.59 3.97
C GLU A 38 3.80 -13.60 4.70
N ARG A 39 5.12 -13.44 4.61
CA ARG A 39 6.06 -14.33 5.31
C ARG A 39 5.91 -14.24 6.82
N ALA A 40 5.48 -13.10 7.32
CA ALA A 40 5.21 -12.90 8.75
C ALA A 40 3.84 -13.46 9.16
N GLY A 41 3.09 -14.05 8.23
CA GLY A 41 1.78 -14.63 8.50
C GLY A 41 0.65 -13.62 8.59
N LEU A 42 0.88 -12.39 8.18
CA LEU A 42 -0.12 -11.35 8.21
C LEU A 42 -0.96 -11.35 6.95
N ARG A 43 -2.24 -11.06 7.10
CA ARG A 43 -3.16 -10.95 5.97
C ARG A 43 -3.52 -9.50 5.72
N VAL A 44 -3.76 -9.16 4.47
CA VAL A 44 -4.20 -7.82 4.09
C VAL A 44 -5.68 -7.68 4.40
N GLU A 45 -6.03 -6.66 5.16
CA GLU A 45 -7.43 -6.32 5.44
C GLU A 45 -7.95 -5.33 4.40
N SER A 46 -7.14 -4.34 4.06
CA SER A 46 -7.51 -3.31 3.09
C SER A 46 -6.28 -2.62 2.55
N TRP A 47 -6.47 -1.90 1.47
CA TRP A 47 -5.47 -0.99 0.95
C TRP A 47 -6.16 0.26 0.42
N GLU A 48 -5.47 1.38 0.44
CA GLU A 48 -6.00 2.62 -0.15
C GLU A 48 -4.88 3.41 -0.79
N GLY A 49 -5.22 4.12 -1.86
CA GLY A 49 -4.28 5.00 -2.54
C GLY A 49 -4.17 6.34 -1.82
N TRP A 50 -2.96 6.82 -1.70
CA TRP A 50 -2.65 8.16 -1.22
C TRP A 50 -1.86 8.88 -2.29
N VAL A 51 -2.11 10.17 -2.46
CA VAL A 51 -1.41 10.98 -3.44
C VAL A 51 -0.56 12.01 -2.70
N ARG A 52 0.72 12.05 -3.03
CA ARG A 52 1.61 13.11 -2.59
C ARG A 52 1.69 14.14 -3.71
N LEU A 53 1.25 15.35 -3.42
CA LEU A 53 1.27 16.45 -4.40
C LEU A 53 2.65 17.10 -4.47
N ALA A 54 2.87 17.90 -5.51
CA ALA A 54 4.16 18.56 -5.75
C ALA A 54 4.63 19.42 -4.58
N ASP A 55 3.70 20.01 -3.82
CA ASP A 55 4.01 20.84 -2.66
C ASP A 55 4.25 20.00 -1.38
N GLY A 56 4.20 18.67 -1.48
CA GLY A 56 4.37 17.79 -0.34
C GLY A 56 3.08 17.45 0.39
N THR A 57 1.97 18.09 0.03
CA THR A 57 0.66 17.80 0.63
C THR A 57 0.21 16.39 0.27
N ARG A 58 -0.46 15.71 1.19
CA ARG A 58 -0.97 14.36 0.99
C ARG A 58 -2.48 14.38 0.97
N THR A 59 -3.08 13.60 0.07
CA THR A 59 -4.53 13.44 -0.02
C THR A 59 -4.87 12.00 -0.37
N LYS A 60 -6.05 11.56 0.02
CA LYS A 60 -6.53 10.22 -0.34
C LYS A 60 -6.97 10.20 -1.79
N SER A 61 -6.66 9.10 -2.47
CA SER A 61 -7.24 8.84 -3.78
C SER A 61 -8.68 8.37 -3.59
N LEU A 62 -9.61 8.96 -4.33
CA LEU A 62 -11.00 8.54 -4.30
C LEU A 62 -11.26 7.36 -5.25
N LEU A 63 -10.34 7.09 -6.17
CA LEU A 63 -10.51 6.07 -7.20
C LEU A 63 -9.80 4.75 -6.87
N HIS A 64 -8.84 4.77 -5.96
CA HIS A 64 -7.95 3.63 -5.73
C HIS A 64 -8.03 3.17 -4.28
N GLN A 65 -8.88 2.18 -4.02
CA GLN A 65 -9.00 1.60 -2.68
C GLN A 65 -9.61 0.21 -2.81
N GLY A 66 -9.38 -0.62 -1.82
CA GLY A 66 -9.96 -1.96 -1.77
C GLY A 66 -10.04 -2.47 -0.35
N THR A 67 -11.19 -3.04 -0.01
CA THR A 67 -11.43 -3.71 1.26
C THR A 67 -11.97 -5.09 0.95
N PHE A 68 -11.45 -6.10 1.63
CA PHE A 68 -11.88 -7.46 1.39
C PHE A 68 -13.12 -7.76 2.24
N ALA A 69 -14.24 -8.04 1.55
CA ALA A 69 -15.52 -8.30 2.20
C ALA A 69 -15.52 -9.60 3.00
N LEU A 70 -14.73 -10.58 2.57
CA LEU A 70 -14.60 -11.87 3.24
C LEU A 70 -13.18 -12.04 3.72
N PRO A 71 -12.97 -12.68 4.89
CA PRO A 71 -11.63 -12.96 5.36
C PRO A 71 -10.91 -13.87 4.38
N LEU A 72 -9.73 -13.48 3.95
CA LEU A 72 -8.84 -14.29 3.14
C LEU A 72 -7.63 -14.67 3.98
N ASP A 73 -7.01 -15.79 3.69
CA ASP A 73 -5.77 -16.15 4.36
C ASP A 73 -4.64 -15.21 3.88
N ALA A 74 -3.48 -15.31 4.51
CA ALA A 74 -2.36 -14.43 4.19
C ALA A 74 -1.99 -14.48 2.70
N ALA A 75 -1.81 -15.67 2.15
CA ALA A 75 -1.39 -15.83 0.75
C ALA A 75 -2.43 -15.30 -0.22
N ALA A 76 -3.71 -15.63 -0.02
CA ALA A 76 -4.78 -15.19 -0.90
C ALA A 76 -4.99 -13.67 -0.82
N SER A 77 -4.93 -13.10 0.39
CA SER A 77 -5.10 -11.67 0.57
C SER A 77 -3.96 -10.89 -0.06
N VAL A 78 -2.74 -11.36 0.05
CA VAL A 78 -1.58 -10.72 -0.56
C VAL A 78 -1.65 -10.81 -2.07
N ALA A 79 -2.00 -11.96 -2.63
CA ALA A 79 -2.14 -12.13 -4.07
C ALA A 79 -3.20 -11.18 -4.63
N THR A 80 -4.33 -11.08 -3.97
CA THR A 80 -5.42 -10.18 -4.38
C THR A 80 -4.99 -8.72 -4.29
N ALA A 81 -4.36 -8.32 -3.19
CA ALA A 81 -3.88 -6.96 -3.01
C ALA A 81 -2.84 -6.59 -4.08
N ARG A 82 -1.91 -7.50 -4.37
CA ARG A 82 -0.90 -7.31 -5.41
C ARG A 82 -1.54 -7.02 -6.77
N GLU A 83 -2.55 -7.80 -7.12
CA GLU A 83 -3.26 -7.64 -8.38
C GLU A 83 -4.02 -6.31 -8.44
N MET A 84 -4.74 -5.97 -7.37
CA MET A 84 -5.50 -4.74 -7.29
C MET A 84 -4.60 -3.50 -7.32
N ILE A 85 -3.52 -3.53 -6.56
CA ILE A 85 -2.54 -2.44 -6.51
C ILE A 85 -1.87 -2.25 -7.88
N GLY A 86 -1.51 -3.35 -8.54
CA GLY A 86 -0.95 -3.30 -9.88
C GLY A 86 -1.91 -2.67 -10.88
N HIS A 87 -3.19 -3.04 -10.80
CA HIS A 87 -4.22 -2.47 -11.66
C HIS A 87 -4.39 -0.96 -11.40
N ALA A 88 -4.41 -0.57 -10.13
CA ALA A 88 -4.54 0.83 -9.73
C ALA A 88 -3.36 1.67 -10.26
N GLN A 89 -2.15 1.14 -10.16
CA GLN A 89 -0.96 1.84 -10.66
C GLN A 89 -1.02 2.03 -12.17
N ARG A 90 -1.43 1.00 -12.91
CA ARG A 90 -1.57 1.10 -14.37
C ARG A 90 -2.63 2.13 -14.76
N ARG A 91 -3.73 2.16 -14.01
CA ARG A 91 -4.78 3.15 -14.24
C ARG A 91 -4.28 4.56 -13.98
N TRP A 92 -3.53 4.75 -12.89
CA TRP A 92 -2.90 6.03 -12.57
C TRP A 92 -1.94 6.47 -13.66
N ASP A 93 -1.11 5.56 -14.17
CA ASP A 93 -0.14 5.87 -15.21
C ASP A 93 -0.80 6.36 -16.50
N ARG A 94 -1.99 5.84 -16.80
CA ARG A 94 -2.75 6.26 -17.98
C ARG A 94 -3.51 7.56 -17.76
N SER A 95 -4.02 7.77 -16.56
CA SER A 95 -4.90 8.90 -16.25
C SER A 95 -4.77 9.28 -14.78
N PRO A 96 -3.70 9.99 -14.40
CA PRO A 96 -3.50 10.37 -13.01
C PRO A 96 -4.57 11.37 -12.56
N GLU A 97 -5.03 11.19 -11.31
CA GLU A 97 -6.00 12.10 -10.70
C GLU A 97 -5.42 13.50 -10.53
N TYR A 98 -4.10 13.57 -10.30
CA TYR A 98 -3.39 14.83 -10.07
C TYR A 98 -2.14 14.83 -10.93
N ALA A 99 -2.04 15.78 -11.85
CA ALA A 99 -0.99 15.82 -12.86
C ALA A 99 0.44 15.79 -12.32
N ALA A 100 0.68 16.41 -11.17
CA ALA A 100 2.00 16.45 -10.55
C ALA A 100 2.08 15.57 -9.29
N GLY A 101 1.14 14.66 -9.13
CA GLY A 101 1.09 13.80 -7.95
C GLY A 101 1.86 12.50 -8.12
N GLU A 102 2.18 11.88 -6.99
CA GLU A 102 2.76 10.54 -6.94
C GLU A 102 1.81 9.64 -6.16
N LEU A 103 1.50 8.49 -6.72
CA LEU A 103 0.58 7.53 -6.09
C LEU A 103 1.34 6.63 -5.11
N TYR A 104 0.83 6.57 -3.89
CA TYR A 104 1.31 5.68 -2.83
C TYR A 104 0.18 4.74 -2.43
N PHE A 105 0.54 3.63 -1.85
CA PHE A 105 -0.42 2.63 -1.38
C PHE A 105 -0.25 2.42 0.11
N LYS A 106 -1.33 2.68 0.86
CA LYS A 106 -1.37 2.36 2.29
C LYS A 106 -1.94 0.96 2.42
N ILE A 107 -1.21 0.09 3.09
CA ILE A 107 -1.60 -1.31 3.29
C ILE A 107 -1.92 -1.52 4.77
N THR A 108 -3.12 -2.02 5.04
CA THR A 108 -3.55 -2.36 6.39
C THR A 108 -3.59 -3.88 6.51
N VAL A 109 -2.89 -4.40 7.51
CA VAL A 109 -2.83 -5.85 7.76
C VAL A 109 -3.29 -6.17 9.16
N VAL A 110 -3.66 -7.42 9.35
CA VAL A 110 -4.07 -7.97 10.64
C VAL A 110 -3.41 -9.32 10.91
#